data_8685833c031417a33f74ab3e107d96a6
#
_entry.id   8685833c031417a33f74ab3e107d96a6
#
_cell.length_a   1.000
_cell.length_b   1.000
_cell.length_c   1.000
_cell.angle_alpha   90.00
_cell.angle_beta   90.00
_cell.angle_gamma   90.00
#
_symmetry.space_group_name_H-M   'P 1'
#
loop_
_entity.id
_entity.type
_entity.pdbx_description
1 polymer ?
#
loop_
_entity_poly.entity_id
_entity_poly.type
_entity_poly.pdbx_seq_one_letter_code
_entity_poly.pdbx_strand_id
1 'polypeptide(L)'
;MKKHLTYPAVFFSIFFIISARITVAEKSNETRATERQAYSQRVTSAPGKTLYVEMYQTNVIISGESQNDIVAEATVELSVARPELVKDFFSQTQLVLEPYRQGFRLTLRSPKERYERRADQGIRRLMNLIFEGDADGFSMATELRVHVPSNQSLVIENKYGDVSIDNVNGALQIDNTSGEVMVKGCEGSLELKNNYAGAEVRDFKGAVAISNSSGAVTAANIAGNVRIENSYKPVRFEKITGGLTIDGQSSDVSGAGVGGDCFITTSYKPISVAGVGGKLTINGQSCMVTVSGVRQEVLIESSYQPIRVDSVGGALTINGQSSAVTANVVAKDATIRSSYQSISVQQVGGILNIDGSSCEVTVRDIKKDASILSSYKTIRVDNIAGSLKVDGGSCSVLVDGVGGNVNIVNSYKYVVLKRTAGSIDVRGDSSPIEVSQITKVPAGGSINLITTYKPVTLALPASAAVQISARTQYGKIRSDFPVYLNNDDDDGKAIKLELGNGGAVVRIETSGDIVLRKE
;
A
#
# COMPACT_ATOMS: atom_id res chain seq x y z
N MET A 1 43.63 29.40 -28.55
CA MET A 1 44.00 28.01 -28.25
C MET A 1 44.28 27.86 -26.79
N LYS A 2 43.34 27.40 -25.99
CA LYS A 2 43.58 26.85 -24.62
C LYS A 2 42.60 25.71 -24.44
N LYS A 3 43.13 24.49 -24.33
CA LYS A 3 42.41 23.26 -24.04
C LYS A 3 42.07 23.22 -22.54
N HIS A 4 40.80 23.12 -22.18
CA HIS A 4 40.40 22.74 -20.84
C HIS A 4 40.18 21.22 -20.78
N LEU A 5 41.07 20.55 -20.04
CA LEU A 5 40.88 19.17 -19.59
C LEU A 5 39.87 19.16 -18.44
N THR A 6 38.76 18.47 -18.63
CA THR A 6 37.86 18.09 -17.53
C THR A 6 38.26 16.71 -17.04
N TYR A 7 38.66 16.61 -15.78
CA TYR A 7 38.86 15.35 -15.07
C TYR A 7 37.53 14.84 -14.52
N PRO A 8 37.24 13.53 -14.63
CA PRO A 8 36.10 12.96 -13.93
C PRO A 8 36.48 12.72 -12.46
N ALA A 9 35.66 13.21 -11.55
CA ALA A 9 35.76 12.93 -10.13
C ALA A 9 35.39 11.46 -9.87
N VAL A 10 36.38 10.67 -9.51
CA VAL A 10 36.21 9.30 -9.02
C VAL A 10 35.90 9.40 -7.52
N PHE A 11 34.65 9.08 -7.13
CA PHE A 11 34.27 8.89 -5.75
C PHE A 11 34.83 7.56 -5.24
N PHE A 12 35.88 7.62 -4.45
CA PHE A 12 36.36 6.49 -3.65
C PHE A 12 35.48 6.36 -2.40
N SER A 13 34.62 5.34 -2.39
CA SER A 13 33.96 4.89 -1.15
C SER A 13 34.98 4.13 -0.31
N ILE A 14 35.47 4.76 0.74
CA ILE A 14 36.31 4.10 1.75
C ILE A 14 35.40 3.28 2.66
N PHE A 15 35.38 1.97 2.44
CA PHE A 15 34.83 1.01 3.39
C PHE A 15 35.80 0.89 4.57
N PHE A 16 35.45 1.48 5.72
CA PHE A 16 36.10 1.15 6.97
C PHE A 16 35.56 -0.20 7.47
N ILE A 17 36.31 -1.26 7.21
CA ILE A 17 36.14 -2.53 7.92
C ILE A 17 36.80 -2.34 9.29
N ILE A 18 35.99 -2.06 10.32
CA ILE A 18 36.44 -2.15 11.71
C ILE A 18 36.45 -3.64 12.05
N SER A 19 37.59 -4.29 11.88
CA SER A 19 37.86 -5.59 12.47
C SER A 19 38.03 -5.38 13.98
N ALA A 20 36.99 -5.63 14.76
CA ALA A 20 37.12 -5.76 16.21
C ALA A 20 38.03 -6.95 16.50
N ARG A 21 39.31 -6.71 16.78
CA ARG A 21 40.14 -7.68 17.48
C ARG A 21 39.58 -7.81 18.88
N ILE A 22 38.99 -8.94 19.19
CA ILE A 22 38.77 -9.35 20.57
C ILE A 22 40.14 -9.65 21.17
N THR A 23 40.75 -8.67 21.80
CA THR A 23 41.83 -8.91 22.73
C THR A 23 41.18 -9.40 24.01
N VAL A 24 41.24 -10.71 24.25
CA VAL A 24 40.99 -11.25 25.59
C VAL A 24 42.10 -10.70 26.47
N ALA A 25 41.82 -9.60 27.18
CA ALA A 25 42.64 -9.20 28.30
C ALA A 25 42.33 -10.22 29.43
N GLU A 26 43.34 -10.95 29.86
CA GLU A 26 43.30 -11.64 31.13
C GLU A 26 42.98 -10.61 32.21
N LYS A 27 41.73 -10.60 32.70
CA LYS A 27 41.33 -9.72 33.78
C LYS A 27 41.77 -10.34 35.12
N SER A 28 42.47 -9.52 35.87
CA SER A 28 42.61 -9.70 37.32
C SER A 28 41.25 -10.09 37.94
N ASN A 29 41.25 -11.08 38.78
CA ASN A 29 40.11 -11.59 39.55
C ASN A 29 39.58 -10.52 40.53
N GLU A 30 38.97 -9.46 40.05
CA GLU A 30 38.08 -8.65 40.87
C GLU A 30 36.68 -9.29 40.78
N THR A 31 36.33 -10.03 41.83
CA THR A 31 35.01 -10.64 42.00
C THR A 31 33.97 -9.53 42.15
N ARG A 32 33.21 -9.27 41.08
CA ARG A 32 32.03 -8.40 41.15
C ARG A 32 31.02 -8.99 42.10
N ALA A 33 30.54 -8.20 43.03
CA ALA A 33 29.42 -8.59 43.87
C ALA A 33 28.12 -8.28 43.10
N THR A 34 27.35 -9.34 42.84
CA THR A 34 25.98 -9.21 42.33
C THR A 34 25.04 -9.56 43.49
N GLU A 35 24.23 -8.58 43.87
CA GLU A 35 23.21 -8.77 44.90
C GLU A 35 21.83 -8.47 44.35
N ARG A 36 20.81 -9.19 44.86
CA ARG A 36 19.43 -9.09 44.46
C ARG A 36 18.54 -8.85 45.66
N GLN A 37 17.65 -7.84 45.56
CA GLN A 37 16.67 -7.55 46.60
C GLN A 37 15.28 -7.42 46.02
N ALA A 38 14.29 -8.00 46.73
CA ALA A 38 12.87 -7.92 46.40
C ALA A 38 12.15 -6.95 47.34
N TYR A 39 11.18 -6.25 46.79
CA TYR A 39 10.29 -5.31 47.47
C TYR A 39 8.85 -5.69 47.11
N SER A 40 7.92 -5.65 48.06
CA SER A 40 6.52 -5.94 47.81
C SER A 40 5.61 -4.88 48.44
N GLN A 41 4.54 -4.57 47.73
CA GLN A 41 3.47 -3.69 48.21
C GLN A 41 2.10 -4.28 47.84
N ARG A 42 1.09 -4.06 48.69
CA ARG A 42 -0.27 -4.52 48.47
C ARG A 42 -1.28 -3.49 48.91
N VAL A 43 -2.34 -3.31 48.13
CA VAL A 43 -3.49 -2.47 48.46
C VAL A 43 -4.75 -3.03 47.84
N THR A 44 -5.88 -2.95 48.55
CA THR A 44 -7.17 -3.32 47.99
C THR A 44 -7.68 -2.18 47.11
N SER A 45 -8.00 -2.48 45.85
CA SER A 45 -8.51 -1.53 44.90
C SER A 45 -10.03 -1.65 44.77
N ALA A 46 -10.70 -0.53 44.64
CA ALA A 46 -12.13 -0.48 44.31
C ALA A 46 -12.33 -0.35 42.79
N PRO A 47 -13.45 -0.85 42.24
CA PRO A 47 -13.77 -0.69 40.84
C PRO A 47 -13.73 0.76 40.38
N GLY A 48 -13.23 1.01 39.16
CA GLY A 48 -13.15 2.36 38.58
C GLY A 48 -11.95 3.20 39.05
N LYS A 49 -11.06 2.66 39.86
CA LYS A 49 -9.79 3.30 40.22
C LYS A 49 -8.74 3.10 39.13
N THR A 50 -7.81 4.05 39.01
CA THR A 50 -6.69 3.96 38.05
C THR A 50 -5.38 3.66 38.79
N LEU A 51 -4.59 2.73 38.29
CA LEU A 51 -3.21 2.54 38.74
C LEU A 51 -2.26 3.31 37.80
N TYR A 52 -1.53 4.25 38.38
CA TYR A 52 -0.46 5.02 37.74
C TYR A 52 0.86 4.33 38.06
N VAL A 53 1.53 3.81 37.04
CA VAL A 53 2.84 3.13 37.14
C VAL A 53 3.90 4.03 36.53
N GLU A 54 4.73 4.65 37.35
CA GLU A 54 5.80 5.54 36.93
C GLU A 54 7.15 4.87 37.20
N MET A 55 7.82 4.38 36.11
CA MET A 55 9.06 3.62 36.22
C MET A 55 10.18 4.22 35.37
N TYR A 56 11.39 3.83 35.70
CA TYR A 56 12.60 4.23 34.98
C TYR A 56 13.54 3.02 34.89
N GLN A 57 13.97 2.65 33.68
CA GLN A 57 14.84 1.50 33.40
C GLN A 57 14.36 0.19 34.06
N THR A 58 13.07 -0.08 33.92
CA THR A 58 12.41 -1.21 34.58
C THR A 58 11.61 -2.02 33.57
N ASN A 59 11.79 -3.34 33.58
CA ASN A 59 10.88 -4.22 32.87
C ASN A 59 9.59 -4.34 33.67
N VAL A 60 8.47 -3.94 33.08
CA VAL A 60 7.15 -3.89 33.74
C VAL A 60 6.26 -5.00 33.19
N ILE A 61 5.79 -5.88 34.06
CA ILE A 61 4.91 -6.99 33.73
C ILE A 61 3.64 -6.83 34.55
N ILE A 62 2.49 -6.65 33.89
CA ILE A 62 1.19 -6.48 34.55
C ILE A 62 0.24 -7.56 34.10
N SER A 63 -0.38 -8.27 35.06
CA SER A 63 -1.41 -9.26 34.80
C SER A 63 -2.73 -8.93 35.49
N GLY A 64 -3.82 -8.97 34.73
CA GLY A 64 -5.17 -8.84 35.25
C GLY A 64 -5.67 -10.16 35.82
N GLU A 65 -6.15 -10.16 37.07
CA GLU A 65 -6.63 -11.34 37.79
C GLU A 65 -8.02 -11.11 38.40
N SER A 66 -8.69 -12.21 38.72
CA SER A 66 -10.00 -12.16 39.38
C SER A 66 -9.87 -11.91 40.90
N GLN A 67 -9.15 -10.87 41.28
CA GLN A 67 -8.96 -10.44 42.66
C GLN A 67 -9.21 -8.95 42.80
N ASN A 68 -9.36 -8.45 44.03
CA ASN A 68 -9.60 -7.05 44.31
C ASN A 68 -8.34 -6.27 44.73
N ASP A 69 -7.23 -6.95 44.88
CA ASP A 69 -6.00 -6.34 45.37
C ASP A 69 -5.05 -6.04 44.22
N ILE A 70 -4.35 -4.93 44.33
CA ILE A 70 -3.15 -4.62 43.57
C ILE A 70 -1.97 -5.16 44.39
N VAL A 71 -1.24 -6.11 43.84
CA VAL A 71 -0.01 -6.66 44.42
C VAL A 71 1.15 -6.33 43.52
N ALA A 72 2.12 -5.56 44.00
CA ALA A 72 3.29 -5.15 43.25
C ALA A 72 4.56 -5.74 43.87
N GLU A 73 5.37 -6.40 43.07
CA GLU A 73 6.65 -6.98 43.44
C GLU A 73 7.76 -6.46 42.55
N ALA A 74 8.72 -5.74 43.12
CA ALA A 74 9.89 -5.26 42.39
C ALA A 74 11.12 -6.06 42.79
N THR A 75 11.89 -6.50 41.80
CA THR A 75 13.20 -7.11 42.01
C THR A 75 14.26 -6.21 41.42
N VAL A 76 15.24 -5.83 42.23
CA VAL A 76 16.39 -5.03 41.81
C VAL A 76 17.63 -5.89 41.95
N GLU A 77 18.34 -6.09 40.86
CA GLU A 77 19.63 -6.75 40.79
C GLU A 77 20.71 -5.68 40.52
N LEU A 78 21.73 -5.67 41.35
CA LEU A 78 22.81 -4.70 41.30
C LEU A 78 24.15 -5.45 41.23
N SER A 79 24.95 -5.14 40.22
CA SER A 79 26.33 -5.64 40.08
C SER A 79 27.30 -4.48 40.12
N VAL A 80 28.20 -4.48 41.11
CA VAL A 80 29.16 -3.42 41.40
C VAL A 80 30.52 -3.98 41.74
N ALA A 81 31.59 -3.19 41.49
CA ALA A 81 32.96 -3.51 41.91
C ALA A 81 33.20 -3.31 43.42
N ARG A 82 32.33 -2.54 44.09
CA ARG A 82 32.48 -2.19 45.53
C ARG A 82 31.30 -2.77 46.34
N PRO A 83 31.42 -3.97 46.90
CA PRO A 83 30.34 -4.63 47.64
C PRO A 83 29.81 -3.85 48.85
N GLU A 84 30.66 -3.04 49.46
CA GLU A 84 30.29 -2.22 50.63
C GLU A 84 29.22 -1.16 50.31
N LEU A 85 29.13 -0.72 49.05
CA LEU A 85 28.12 0.29 48.60
C LEU A 85 26.72 -0.32 48.33
N VAL A 86 26.65 -1.62 48.21
CA VAL A 86 25.37 -2.32 47.89
C VAL A 86 24.35 -2.14 49.01
N LYS A 87 24.76 -2.24 50.25
CA LYS A 87 23.87 -2.05 51.41
C LYS A 87 23.30 -0.63 51.44
N ASP A 88 24.13 0.36 51.18
CA ASP A 88 23.70 1.77 51.15
C ASP A 88 22.75 2.03 50.02
N PHE A 89 22.97 1.41 48.85
CA PHE A 89 22.07 1.51 47.70
C PHE A 89 20.69 0.92 48.02
N PHE A 90 20.63 -0.30 48.49
CA PHE A 90 19.37 -0.99 48.81
C PHE A 90 18.62 -0.37 50.00
N SER A 91 19.32 0.16 50.99
CA SER A 91 18.69 0.87 52.12
C SER A 91 17.95 2.13 51.70
N GLN A 92 18.35 2.73 50.56
CA GLN A 92 17.73 3.91 49.99
C GLN A 92 16.77 3.60 48.81
N THR A 93 16.59 2.29 48.50
CA THR A 93 15.65 1.85 47.45
C THR A 93 14.33 1.44 48.10
N GLN A 94 13.20 1.90 47.57
CA GLN A 94 11.87 1.65 48.10
C GLN A 94 10.84 1.55 46.99
N LEU A 95 10.04 0.48 46.97
CA LEU A 95 8.82 0.38 46.21
C LEU A 95 7.70 1.09 46.98
N VAL A 96 7.06 2.08 46.35
CA VAL A 96 6.03 2.93 46.96
C VAL A 96 4.72 2.77 46.21
N LEU A 97 3.67 2.37 46.91
CA LEU A 97 2.29 2.32 46.42
C LEU A 97 1.44 3.23 47.31
N GLU A 98 1.04 4.38 46.82
CA GLU A 98 0.39 5.44 47.58
C GLU A 98 -0.90 5.91 46.91
N PRO A 99 -1.90 6.44 47.66
CA PRO A 99 -3.08 7.07 47.09
C PRO A 99 -2.67 8.24 46.18
N TYR A 100 -3.26 8.32 44.99
CA TYR A 100 -2.96 9.37 44.03
C TYR A 100 -4.15 9.66 43.11
N ARG A 101 -4.58 10.92 43.04
CA ARG A 101 -5.78 11.34 42.30
C ARG A 101 -7.00 10.44 42.64
N GLN A 102 -7.60 9.80 41.63
CA GLN A 102 -8.72 8.88 41.80
C GLN A 102 -8.29 7.40 41.85
N GLY A 103 -7.07 7.13 42.30
CA GLY A 103 -6.52 5.78 42.30
C GLY A 103 -5.27 5.66 43.14
N PHE A 104 -4.29 4.94 42.62
CA PHE A 104 -3.01 4.67 43.27
C PHE A 104 -1.83 4.98 42.33
N ARG A 105 -0.71 5.42 42.89
CA ARG A 105 0.55 5.56 42.17
C ARG A 105 1.57 4.57 42.69
N LEU A 106 2.20 3.86 41.76
CA LEU A 106 3.26 2.90 42.01
C LEU A 106 4.58 3.44 41.43
N THR A 107 5.59 3.60 42.25
CA THR A 107 6.92 4.08 41.88
C THR A 107 8.00 3.26 42.57
N LEU A 108 9.14 3.10 41.91
CA LEU A 108 10.36 2.57 42.54
C LEU A 108 11.33 3.73 42.75
N ARG A 109 11.48 4.17 44.00
CA ARG A 109 12.44 5.22 44.37
C ARG A 109 13.80 4.57 44.64
N SER A 110 14.81 4.82 43.80
CA SER A 110 16.17 4.32 43.94
C SER A 110 17.19 5.45 43.89
N PRO A 111 18.43 5.25 44.42
CA PRO A 111 19.51 6.22 44.27
C PRO A 111 19.79 6.58 42.82
N LYS A 112 19.74 5.60 41.88
CA LYS A 112 19.96 5.81 40.46
C LYS A 112 18.90 6.73 39.84
N GLU A 113 17.62 6.52 40.09
CA GLU A 113 16.54 7.35 39.61
C GLU A 113 16.68 8.79 40.11
N ARG A 114 16.98 8.96 41.40
CA ARG A 114 17.17 10.28 42.00
C ARG A 114 18.41 10.99 41.47
N TYR A 115 19.50 10.27 41.19
CA TYR A 115 20.70 10.82 40.56
C TYR A 115 20.40 11.40 39.16
N GLU A 116 19.67 10.69 38.34
CA GLU A 116 19.33 11.11 36.99
C GLU A 116 18.30 12.24 36.96
N ARG A 117 17.40 12.32 37.93
CA ARG A 117 16.49 13.44 38.12
C ARG A 117 17.16 14.70 38.74
N ARG A 118 18.50 14.66 38.94
CA ARG A 118 19.30 15.74 39.50
C ARG A 118 18.90 16.20 40.92
N ALA A 119 18.30 15.34 41.71
CA ALA A 119 17.92 15.62 43.07
C ALA A 119 19.02 15.18 44.06
N ASP A 120 19.41 16.03 45.00
CA ASP A 120 20.21 15.74 46.19
C ASP A 120 21.75 15.49 46.01
N GLN A 121 22.56 16.27 46.77
CA GLN A 121 24.03 16.16 46.78
C GLN A 121 24.56 14.84 47.39
N GLY A 122 23.85 14.29 48.38
CA GLY A 122 24.21 13.03 49.02
C GLY A 122 24.12 11.82 48.07
N ILE A 123 23.05 11.78 47.27
CA ILE A 123 22.85 10.75 46.26
C ILE A 123 23.86 10.86 45.13
N ARG A 124 24.20 12.08 44.69
CA ARG A 124 25.26 12.30 43.71
C ARG A 124 26.58 11.73 44.20
N ARG A 125 26.92 11.94 45.49
CA ARG A 125 28.15 11.41 46.07
C ARG A 125 28.14 9.88 46.07
N LEU A 126 27.04 9.24 46.50
CA LEU A 126 26.90 7.78 46.48
C LEU A 126 27.03 7.23 45.06
N MET A 127 26.30 7.79 44.10
CA MET A 127 26.34 7.32 42.72
C MET A 127 27.68 7.57 42.03
N ASN A 128 28.33 8.70 42.32
CA ASN A 128 29.68 8.94 41.85
C ASN A 128 30.69 7.92 42.42
N LEU A 129 30.60 7.55 43.69
CA LEU A 129 31.43 6.50 44.28
C LEU A 129 31.20 5.13 43.64
N ILE A 130 29.94 4.83 43.26
CA ILE A 130 29.58 3.61 42.53
C ILE A 130 30.18 3.68 41.10
N PHE A 131 30.08 4.80 40.39
CA PHE A 131 30.59 4.97 39.02
C PHE A 131 32.14 5.13 38.96
N GLU A 132 32.74 5.86 39.88
CA GLU A 132 34.22 6.10 39.90
C GLU A 132 35.03 4.83 40.20
N GLY A 133 34.42 3.83 40.81
CA GLY A 133 35.06 2.54 41.14
C GLY A 133 34.96 1.48 40.03
N ASP A 134 34.25 1.75 38.95
CA ASP A 134 33.92 0.72 37.97
C ASP A 134 34.16 1.21 36.53
N ALA A 135 35.42 1.09 36.08
CA ALA A 135 35.78 1.38 34.69
C ALA A 135 35.05 0.46 33.67
N ASP A 136 34.50 -0.66 34.11
CA ASP A 136 33.77 -1.66 33.32
C ASP A 136 32.25 -1.70 33.57
N GLY A 137 31.72 -0.73 34.28
CA GLY A 137 30.27 -0.49 34.32
C GLY A 137 29.52 -1.08 35.49
N PHE A 138 28.92 -0.21 36.23
CA PHE A 138 27.76 -0.46 37.07
C PHE A 138 26.64 -1.07 36.24
N SER A 139 26.10 -2.21 36.64
CA SER A 139 24.94 -2.85 36.05
C SER A 139 23.79 -2.93 37.05
N MET A 140 22.63 -2.45 36.65
CA MET A 140 21.39 -2.55 37.41
C MET A 140 20.27 -3.06 36.50
N ALA A 141 19.68 -4.18 36.88
CA ALA A 141 18.47 -4.70 36.25
C ALA A 141 17.29 -4.59 37.24
N THR A 142 16.16 -4.11 36.74
CA THR A 142 14.95 -3.96 37.54
C THR A 142 13.79 -4.63 36.82
N GLU A 143 13.07 -5.48 37.53
CA GLU A 143 11.82 -6.09 37.07
C GLU A 143 10.70 -5.75 38.05
N LEU A 144 9.57 -5.26 37.54
CA LEU A 144 8.36 -5.02 38.31
C LEU A 144 7.26 -5.95 37.83
N ARG A 145 6.72 -6.76 38.71
CA ARG A 145 5.54 -7.59 38.48
C ARG A 145 4.36 -7.00 39.25
N VAL A 146 3.24 -6.78 38.56
CA VAL A 146 2.03 -6.22 39.18
C VAL A 146 0.85 -7.10 38.83
N HIS A 147 0.20 -7.64 39.84
CA HIS A 147 -1.09 -8.30 39.72
C HIS A 147 -2.19 -7.30 40.06
N VAL A 148 -3.11 -7.10 39.16
CA VAL A 148 -4.18 -6.11 39.29
C VAL A 148 -5.56 -6.77 39.14
N PRO A 149 -6.63 -6.19 39.70
CA PRO A 149 -7.98 -6.60 39.30
C PRO A 149 -8.15 -6.52 37.77
N SER A 150 -8.78 -7.53 37.17
CA SER A 150 -8.91 -7.59 35.71
C SER A 150 -9.59 -6.35 35.10
N ASN A 151 -10.45 -5.65 35.84
CA ASN A 151 -11.12 -4.43 35.41
C ASN A 151 -10.38 -3.13 35.79
N GLN A 152 -9.09 -3.20 36.07
CA GLN A 152 -8.26 -2.06 36.47
C GLN A 152 -7.89 -1.20 35.26
N SER A 153 -8.10 0.11 35.34
CA SER A 153 -7.52 1.06 34.38
C SER A 153 -6.05 1.34 34.70
N LEU A 154 -5.20 1.44 33.68
CA LEU A 154 -3.77 1.64 33.84
C LEU A 154 -3.28 2.87 33.09
N VAL A 155 -2.41 3.64 33.74
CA VAL A 155 -1.57 4.67 33.12
C VAL A 155 -0.13 4.33 33.43
N ILE A 156 0.65 4.03 32.40
CA ILE A 156 2.04 3.57 32.53
C ILE A 156 2.97 4.58 31.84
N GLU A 157 3.92 5.09 32.59
CA GLU A 157 5.01 5.92 32.10
C GLU A 157 6.33 5.17 32.40
N ASN A 158 7.03 4.71 31.37
CA ASN A 158 8.32 4.03 31.50
C ASN A 158 9.30 4.54 30.44
N LYS A 159 10.57 4.75 30.79
CA LYS A 159 11.54 5.31 29.82
C LYS A 159 12.40 4.27 29.12
N TYR A 160 12.87 3.29 29.82
CA TYR A 160 13.82 2.30 29.32
C TYR A 160 13.50 0.96 29.95
N GLY A 161 12.97 0.06 29.24
CA GLY A 161 12.59 -1.27 29.69
C GLY A 161 11.32 -1.71 28.98
N ASP A 162 11.10 -3.01 28.98
CA ASP A 162 9.97 -3.60 28.29
C ASP A 162 8.69 -3.46 29.15
N VAL A 163 7.56 -3.36 28.49
CA VAL A 163 6.24 -3.32 29.13
C VAL A 163 5.38 -4.45 28.57
N SER A 164 4.93 -5.37 29.43
CA SER A 164 4.02 -6.44 29.08
C SER A 164 2.75 -6.35 29.90
N ILE A 165 1.59 -6.38 29.24
CA ILE A 165 0.26 -6.33 29.88
C ILE A 165 -0.59 -7.46 29.35
N ASP A 166 -1.08 -8.27 30.26
CA ASP A 166 -1.92 -9.42 29.96
C ASP A 166 -3.26 -9.38 30.72
N ASN A 167 -4.38 -9.68 30.02
CA ASN A 167 -5.70 -9.93 30.59
C ASN A 167 -6.29 -8.78 31.43
N VAL A 168 -6.05 -7.52 31.04
CA VAL A 168 -6.61 -6.33 31.70
C VAL A 168 -7.77 -5.78 30.88
N ASN A 169 -8.92 -5.57 31.54
CA ASN A 169 -10.17 -5.10 30.95
C ASN A 169 -10.48 -3.68 31.44
N GLY A 170 -9.76 -2.70 30.96
CA GLY A 170 -9.89 -1.30 31.37
C GLY A 170 -9.30 -0.35 30.33
N ALA A 171 -9.33 0.95 30.64
CA ALA A 171 -8.61 1.92 29.83
C ALA A 171 -7.10 1.77 30.06
N LEU A 172 -6.34 1.57 29.01
CA LEU A 172 -4.89 1.43 29.02
C LEU A 172 -4.25 2.63 28.31
N GLN A 173 -3.43 3.36 29.04
CA GLN A 173 -2.59 4.42 28.49
C GLN A 173 -1.13 4.09 28.81
N ILE A 174 -0.31 3.92 27.76
CA ILE A 174 1.08 3.50 27.87
C ILE A 174 1.96 4.52 27.15
N ASP A 175 2.89 5.10 27.86
CA ASP A 175 3.95 5.94 27.33
C ASP A 175 5.30 5.28 27.67
N ASN A 176 5.92 4.61 26.68
CA ASN A 176 7.24 4.00 26.82
C ASN A 176 8.21 4.63 25.82
N THR A 177 9.43 4.95 26.25
CA THR A 177 10.39 5.60 25.36
C THR A 177 11.24 4.60 24.61
N SER A 178 11.71 3.55 25.26
CA SER A 178 12.66 2.59 24.70
C SER A 178 12.54 1.26 25.40
N GLY A 179 12.00 0.32 24.75
CA GLY A 179 11.73 -1.03 25.20
C GLY A 179 10.54 -1.58 24.43
N GLU A 180 10.44 -2.86 24.33
CA GLU A 180 9.32 -3.49 23.64
C GLU A 180 8.04 -3.36 24.48
N VAL A 181 6.92 -3.07 23.80
CA VAL A 181 5.62 -3.03 24.45
C VAL A 181 4.75 -4.13 23.87
N MET A 182 4.27 -5.00 24.75
CA MET A 182 3.35 -6.09 24.42
C MET A 182 2.05 -5.94 25.21
N VAL A 183 0.90 -5.91 24.51
CA VAL A 183 -0.44 -5.92 25.13
C VAL A 183 -1.22 -7.09 24.55
N LYS A 184 -1.69 -7.99 25.42
CA LYS A 184 -2.36 -9.22 24.99
C LYS A 184 -3.59 -9.55 25.85
N GLY A 185 -4.65 -10.09 25.20
CA GLY A 185 -5.83 -10.60 25.90
C GLY A 185 -6.62 -9.53 26.67
N CYS A 186 -6.51 -8.26 26.26
CA CYS A 186 -7.09 -7.12 26.98
C CYS A 186 -8.38 -6.62 26.33
N GLU A 187 -9.18 -5.88 27.11
CA GLU A 187 -10.44 -5.27 26.65
C GLU A 187 -10.56 -3.83 27.14
N GLY A 188 -11.16 -2.93 26.35
CA GLY A 188 -11.38 -1.53 26.69
C GLY A 188 -10.86 -0.59 25.61
N SER A 189 -10.08 0.42 26.01
CA SER A 189 -9.39 1.33 25.07
C SER A 189 -7.89 1.28 25.31
N LEU A 190 -7.12 1.34 24.23
CA LEU A 190 -5.66 1.40 24.32
C LEU A 190 -5.14 2.64 23.60
N GLU A 191 -4.38 3.47 24.32
CA GLU A 191 -3.50 4.49 23.78
C GLU A 191 -2.06 4.10 24.12
N LEU A 192 -1.26 3.76 23.09
CA LEU A 192 0.12 3.32 23.24
C LEU A 192 1.05 4.25 22.49
N LYS A 193 2.01 4.84 23.20
CA LYS A 193 3.13 5.61 22.64
C LYS A 193 4.43 4.89 22.94
N ASN A 194 5.24 4.66 21.87
CA ASN A 194 6.59 4.10 21.99
C ASN A 194 7.51 4.76 20.94
N ASN A 195 8.80 4.83 21.16
CA ASN A 195 9.66 5.57 20.25
C ASN A 195 10.70 4.71 19.52
N TYR A 196 11.43 3.84 20.20
CA TYR A 196 12.62 3.21 19.63
C TYR A 196 12.57 1.70 19.48
N ALA A 197 11.59 1.04 20.09
CA ALA A 197 11.45 -0.40 20.01
C ALA A 197 10.06 -0.83 19.50
N GLY A 198 9.82 -2.13 19.39
CA GLY A 198 8.59 -2.69 18.87
C GLY A 198 7.36 -2.42 19.74
N ALA A 199 6.19 -2.40 19.11
CA ALA A 199 4.89 -2.39 19.77
C ALA A 199 4.03 -3.51 19.21
N GLU A 200 3.57 -4.41 20.06
CA GLU A 200 2.73 -5.54 19.69
C GLU A 200 1.42 -5.54 20.49
N VAL A 201 0.29 -5.54 19.77
CA VAL A 201 -1.04 -5.66 20.38
C VAL A 201 -1.75 -6.85 19.76
N ARG A 202 -2.13 -7.81 20.62
CA ARG A 202 -2.82 -9.03 20.19
C ARG A 202 -4.06 -9.33 21.04
N ASP A 203 -5.05 -9.94 20.41
CA ASP A 203 -6.26 -10.44 21.09
C ASP A 203 -6.93 -9.33 21.93
N PHE A 204 -7.12 -8.15 21.35
CA PHE A 204 -7.67 -6.98 22.02
C PHE A 204 -9.11 -6.72 21.61
N LYS A 205 -10.00 -6.41 22.58
CA LYS A 205 -11.38 -6.00 22.32
C LYS A 205 -11.58 -4.52 22.63
N GLY A 206 -11.77 -3.72 21.60
CA GLY A 206 -12.01 -2.29 21.69
C GLY A 206 -11.14 -1.46 20.77
N ALA A 207 -11.13 -0.14 20.98
CA ALA A 207 -10.37 0.77 20.15
C ALA A 207 -8.89 0.79 20.54
N VAL A 208 -8.01 0.76 19.51
CA VAL A 208 -6.56 0.75 19.68
C VAL A 208 -5.95 1.91 18.91
N ALA A 209 -5.16 2.73 19.60
CA ALA A 209 -4.32 3.78 19.02
C ALA A 209 -2.86 3.53 19.38
N ILE A 210 -2.00 3.39 18.36
CA ILE A 210 -0.56 3.16 18.52
C ILE A 210 0.18 4.28 17.80
N SER A 211 1.06 4.96 18.51
CA SER A 211 2.04 5.90 17.96
C SER A 211 3.45 5.39 18.27
N ASN A 212 4.19 5.03 17.22
CA ASN A 212 5.56 4.52 17.35
C ASN A 212 6.48 5.17 16.30
N SER A 213 7.64 5.62 16.71
CA SER A 213 8.52 6.37 15.81
C SER A 213 9.51 5.52 15.04
N SER A 214 10.10 4.50 15.65
CA SER A 214 11.25 3.79 15.04
C SER A 214 11.29 2.28 15.36
N GLY A 215 10.20 1.71 15.84
CA GLY A 215 10.04 0.28 16.08
C GLY A 215 9.01 -0.36 15.14
N ALA A 216 9.07 -1.66 14.99
CA ALA A 216 8.03 -2.40 14.27
C ALA A 216 6.71 -2.39 15.06
N VAL A 217 5.59 -2.29 14.34
CA VAL A 217 4.25 -2.36 14.95
C VAL A 217 3.52 -3.59 14.45
N THR A 218 2.95 -4.35 15.38
CA THR A 218 2.08 -5.49 15.05
C THR A 218 0.73 -5.34 15.77
N ALA A 219 -0.37 -5.38 15.00
CA ALA A 219 -1.73 -5.37 15.52
C ALA A 219 -2.49 -6.59 14.99
N ALA A 220 -2.84 -7.54 15.86
CA ALA A 220 -3.45 -8.80 15.44
C ALA A 220 -4.65 -9.21 16.31
N ASN A 221 -5.70 -9.75 15.68
CA ASN A 221 -6.93 -10.19 16.34
C ASN A 221 -7.58 -9.06 17.16
N ILE A 222 -7.85 -7.92 16.54
CA ILE A 222 -8.44 -6.76 17.22
C ILE A 222 -9.94 -6.68 16.91
N ALA A 223 -10.76 -6.76 17.95
CA ALA A 223 -12.20 -6.56 17.85
C ALA A 223 -12.55 -5.08 18.09
N GLY A 224 -12.26 -4.22 17.11
CA GLY A 224 -12.46 -2.78 17.18
C GLY A 224 -11.74 -2.04 16.07
N ASN A 225 -11.76 -0.70 16.16
CA ASN A 225 -11.03 0.16 15.24
C ASN A 225 -9.57 0.29 15.66
N VAL A 226 -8.69 0.37 14.67
CA VAL A 226 -7.23 0.51 14.90
C VAL A 226 -6.71 1.74 14.18
N ARG A 227 -5.96 2.57 14.88
CA ARG A 227 -5.15 3.67 14.33
C ARG A 227 -3.69 3.43 14.66
N ILE A 228 -2.83 3.47 13.66
CA ILE A 228 -1.38 3.29 13.80
C ILE A 228 -0.66 4.47 13.14
N GLU A 229 0.20 5.13 13.89
CA GLU A 229 1.20 6.07 13.40
C GLU A 229 2.57 5.44 13.60
N ASN A 230 3.36 5.33 12.51
CA ASN A 230 4.71 4.73 12.59
C ASN A 230 5.67 5.38 11.59
N SER A 231 6.97 5.29 11.87
CA SER A 231 8.01 5.81 10.97
C SER A 231 9.10 4.78 10.76
N TYR A 232 9.52 4.62 9.49
CA TYR A 232 10.70 3.85 9.03
C TYR A 232 10.68 2.34 9.21
N LYS A 233 9.87 1.79 10.10
CA LYS A 233 9.84 0.35 10.40
C LYS A 233 8.52 -0.28 9.96
N PRO A 234 8.48 -1.61 9.80
CA PRO A 234 7.29 -2.30 9.32
C PRO A 234 6.06 -2.14 10.24
N VAL A 235 4.90 -2.01 9.61
CA VAL A 235 3.58 -2.16 10.24
C VAL A 235 2.92 -3.42 9.72
N ARG A 236 2.57 -4.32 10.62
CA ARG A 236 1.86 -5.57 10.31
C ARG A 236 0.51 -5.60 10.99
N PHE A 237 -0.50 -6.04 10.27
CA PHE A 237 -1.84 -6.20 10.82
C PHE A 237 -2.50 -7.50 10.37
N GLU A 238 -3.32 -8.06 11.24
CA GLU A 238 -4.08 -9.28 10.94
C GLU A 238 -5.42 -9.29 11.71
N LYS A 239 -6.52 -9.60 11.02
CA LYS A 239 -7.86 -9.80 11.62
C LYS A 239 -8.32 -8.65 12.52
N ILE A 240 -8.56 -7.50 11.93
CA ILE A 240 -9.16 -6.32 12.55
C ILE A 240 -10.64 -6.29 12.17
N THR A 241 -11.58 -6.37 13.13
CA THR A 241 -13.01 -6.41 12.80
C THR A 241 -13.58 -5.05 12.44
N GLY A 242 -13.02 -3.97 12.97
CA GLY A 242 -13.37 -2.59 12.67
C GLY A 242 -12.62 -2.00 11.48
N GLY A 243 -12.53 -0.67 11.47
CA GLY A 243 -11.73 0.08 10.50
C GLY A 243 -10.25 0.14 10.89
N LEU A 244 -9.39 0.33 9.88
CA LEU A 244 -7.94 0.48 10.06
C LEU A 244 -7.46 1.77 9.42
N THR A 245 -6.73 2.58 10.18
CA THR A 245 -6.02 3.77 9.66
C THR A 245 -4.54 3.64 9.97
N ILE A 246 -3.70 3.72 8.95
CA ILE A 246 -2.24 3.71 9.09
C ILE A 246 -1.67 4.98 8.48
N ASP A 247 -0.94 5.72 9.29
CA ASP A 247 -0.08 6.83 8.86
C ASP A 247 1.38 6.41 9.07
N GLY A 248 2.00 5.98 7.98
CA GLY A 248 3.33 5.41 7.97
C GLY A 248 4.32 6.30 7.22
N GLN A 249 5.20 7.00 7.90
CA GLN A 249 6.28 7.71 7.22
C GLN A 249 7.37 6.72 6.81
N SER A 250 7.47 6.41 5.50
CA SER A 250 8.45 5.46 4.95
C SER A 250 8.41 4.07 5.61
N SER A 251 7.22 3.61 5.99
CA SER A 251 6.98 2.30 6.60
C SER A 251 6.50 1.29 5.57
N ASP A 252 7.06 0.09 5.61
CA ASP A 252 6.49 -1.09 4.94
C ASP A 252 5.18 -1.47 5.64
N VAL A 253 4.08 -1.54 4.87
CA VAL A 253 2.76 -1.86 5.42
C VAL A 253 2.27 -3.16 4.82
N SER A 254 2.01 -4.16 5.67
CA SER A 254 1.53 -5.45 5.20
C SER A 254 0.52 -6.08 6.15
N GLY A 255 -0.52 -6.69 5.59
CA GLY A 255 -1.49 -7.42 6.40
C GLY A 255 -2.77 -7.81 5.67
N ALA A 256 -3.65 -8.45 6.43
CA ALA A 256 -4.90 -8.97 5.90
C ALA A 256 -6.05 -8.97 6.92
N GLY A 257 -7.27 -8.95 6.39
CA GLY A 257 -8.47 -9.17 7.20
C GLY A 257 -8.94 -7.95 7.96
N VAL A 258 -9.27 -6.85 7.27
CA VAL A 258 -9.93 -5.68 7.84
C VAL A 258 -11.43 -5.75 7.56
N GLY A 259 -12.26 -5.75 8.59
CA GLY A 259 -13.72 -5.86 8.45
C GLY A 259 -14.38 -4.57 7.95
N GLY A 260 -13.91 -3.43 8.38
CA GLY A 260 -14.37 -2.09 8.00
C GLY A 260 -13.53 -1.46 6.87
N ASP A 261 -13.54 -0.13 6.84
CA ASP A 261 -12.75 0.65 5.88
C ASP A 261 -11.26 0.64 6.26
N CYS A 262 -10.40 0.67 5.26
CA CYS A 262 -8.96 0.69 5.42
C CYS A 262 -8.37 1.92 4.72
N PHE A 263 -7.64 2.74 5.48
CA PHE A 263 -6.94 3.92 4.97
C PHE A 263 -5.45 3.81 5.30
N ILE A 264 -4.58 3.91 4.28
CA ILE A 264 -3.13 3.79 4.42
C ILE A 264 -2.44 4.94 3.72
N THR A 265 -1.60 5.64 4.45
CA THR A 265 -0.67 6.63 3.93
C THR A 265 0.76 6.19 4.26
N THR A 266 1.63 6.11 3.26
CA THR A 266 3.09 5.89 3.45
C THR A 266 3.87 6.35 2.23
N SER A 267 5.19 6.30 2.29
CA SER A 267 6.06 6.67 1.17
C SER A 267 7.25 5.71 1.01
N TYR A 268 7.69 5.51 -0.23
CA TYR A 268 8.90 4.79 -0.64
C TYR A 268 9.00 3.30 -0.27
N LYS A 269 8.06 2.76 0.47
CA LYS A 269 8.07 1.37 0.92
C LYS A 269 6.87 0.60 0.37
N PRO A 270 6.95 -0.73 0.29
CA PRO A 270 5.84 -1.55 -0.20
C PRO A 270 4.58 -1.47 0.67
N ILE A 271 3.44 -1.56 0.01
CA ILE A 271 2.12 -1.73 0.62
C ILE A 271 1.52 -3.04 0.10
N SER A 272 1.16 -3.95 1.00
CA SER A 272 0.51 -5.21 0.67
C SER A 272 -0.71 -5.43 1.55
N VAL A 273 -1.91 -5.39 0.96
CA VAL A 273 -3.19 -5.48 1.67
C VAL A 273 -4.07 -6.54 1.07
N ALA A 274 -4.62 -7.41 1.91
CA ALA A 274 -5.56 -8.43 1.48
C ALA A 274 -6.82 -8.47 2.36
N GLY A 275 -7.98 -8.78 1.75
CA GLY A 275 -9.21 -9.04 2.49
C GLY A 275 -9.74 -7.84 3.27
N VAL A 276 -10.22 -6.80 2.58
CA VAL A 276 -10.88 -5.63 3.17
C VAL A 276 -12.39 -5.71 2.95
N GLY A 277 -13.17 -5.66 4.02
CA GLY A 277 -14.63 -5.72 3.98
C GLY A 277 -15.30 -4.42 3.57
N GLY A 278 -14.70 -3.28 3.89
CA GLY A 278 -15.11 -1.94 3.51
C GLY A 278 -14.38 -1.40 2.29
N LYS A 279 -14.22 -0.08 2.23
CA LYS A 279 -13.45 0.65 1.23
C LYS A 279 -11.95 0.60 1.54
N LEU A 280 -11.13 0.61 0.50
CA LEU A 280 -9.69 0.74 0.64
C LEU A 280 -9.22 2.03 -0.03
N THR A 281 -8.53 2.86 0.72
CA THR A 281 -7.85 4.05 0.21
C THR A 281 -6.36 3.98 0.52
N ILE A 282 -5.53 4.09 -0.49
CA ILE A 282 -4.07 4.09 -0.37
C ILE A 282 -3.51 5.37 -0.98
N ASN A 283 -2.81 6.15 -0.15
CA ASN A 283 -1.99 7.28 -0.56
C ASN A 283 -0.51 6.89 -0.42
N GLY A 284 0.03 6.31 -1.48
CA GLY A 284 1.38 5.75 -1.50
C GLY A 284 2.32 6.59 -2.36
N GLN A 285 3.11 7.47 -1.79
CA GLN A 285 4.10 8.21 -2.58
C GLN A 285 5.28 7.32 -2.96
N SER A 286 5.42 6.99 -4.26
CA SER A 286 6.48 6.11 -4.80
C SER A 286 6.50 4.72 -4.16
N CYS A 287 5.32 4.15 -3.89
CA CYS A 287 5.16 2.85 -3.26
C CYS A 287 4.79 1.77 -4.29
N MET A 288 5.41 0.60 -4.16
CA MET A 288 4.86 -0.60 -4.77
C MET A 288 3.59 -1.01 -4.02
N VAL A 289 2.47 -1.14 -4.73
CA VAL A 289 1.17 -1.45 -4.13
C VAL A 289 0.68 -2.80 -4.63
N THR A 290 0.31 -3.69 -3.70
CA THR A 290 -0.35 -4.95 -3.99
C THR A 290 -1.62 -5.07 -3.16
N VAL A 291 -2.75 -5.22 -3.82
CA VAL A 291 -4.08 -5.27 -3.19
C VAL A 291 -4.83 -6.49 -3.69
N SER A 292 -5.51 -7.19 -2.79
CA SER A 292 -6.39 -8.31 -3.17
C SER A 292 -7.62 -8.44 -2.27
N GLY A 293 -8.75 -8.84 -2.85
CA GLY A 293 -9.95 -9.20 -2.10
C GLY A 293 -10.61 -8.05 -1.34
N VAL A 294 -10.83 -6.90 -1.97
CA VAL A 294 -11.57 -5.78 -1.40
C VAL A 294 -13.03 -5.86 -1.80
N ARG A 295 -13.96 -5.85 -0.84
CA ARG A 295 -15.39 -6.00 -1.12
C ARG A 295 -16.05 -4.75 -1.67
N GLN A 296 -15.57 -3.57 -1.32
CA GLN A 296 -16.12 -2.30 -1.78
C GLN A 296 -15.16 -1.57 -2.73
N GLU A 297 -15.17 -0.26 -2.74
CA GLU A 297 -14.40 0.58 -3.65
C GLU A 297 -12.92 0.60 -3.26
N VAL A 298 -12.07 0.74 -4.28
CA VAL A 298 -10.62 0.90 -4.10
C VAL A 298 -10.19 2.21 -4.75
N LEU A 299 -9.50 3.05 -4.00
CA LEU A 299 -8.79 4.23 -4.48
C LEU A 299 -7.31 4.09 -4.17
N ILE A 300 -6.46 4.16 -5.21
CA ILE A 300 -5.01 4.11 -5.07
C ILE A 300 -4.39 5.32 -5.75
N GLU A 301 -3.60 6.04 -5.00
CA GLU A 301 -2.71 7.09 -5.48
C GLU A 301 -1.27 6.68 -5.20
N SER A 302 -0.47 6.46 -6.25
CA SER A 302 0.96 6.13 -6.12
C SER A 302 1.71 6.56 -7.37
N SER A 303 3.04 6.50 -7.34
CA SER A 303 3.87 6.92 -8.48
C SER A 303 5.11 6.05 -8.62
N TYR A 304 5.61 5.94 -9.85
CA TYR A 304 6.89 5.33 -10.23
C TYR A 304 7.06 3.84 -9.96
N GLN A 305 6.28 3.26 -9.07
CA GLN A 305 6.37 1.85 -8.69
C GLN A 305 5.14 1.06 -9.18
N PRO A 306 5.26 -0.25 -9.37
CA PRO A 306 4.14 -1.08 -9.83
C PRO A 306 2.93 -1.08 -8.88
N ILE A 307 1.74 -1.04 -9.47
CA ILE A 307 0.46 -1.19 -8.77
C ILE A 307 -0.22 -2.45 -9.30
N ARG A 308 -0.51 -3.40 -8.40
CA ARG A 308 -1.24 -4.63 -8.69
C ARG A 308 -2.49 -4.71 -7.85
N VAL A 309 -3.62 -4.88 -8.50
CA VAL A 309 -4.94 -4.99 -7.86
C VAL A 309 -5.64 -6.23 -8.37
N ASP A 310 -6.15 -7.04 -7.48
CA ASP A 310 -6.92 -8.24 -7.80
C ASP A 310 -8.18 -8.34 -6.94
N SER A 311 -9.32 -8.73 -7.57
CA SER A 311 -10.58 -9.03 -6.87
C SER A 311 -11.16 -7.84 -6.09
N VAL A 312 -11.70 -6.86 -6.81
CA VAL A 312 -12.43 -5.70 -6.27
C VAL A 312 -13.92 -5.87 -6.50
N GLY A 313 -14.71 -5.90 -5.43
CA GLY A 313 -16.19 -6.01 -5.49
C GLY A 313 -16.91 -4.69 -5.80
N GLY A 314 -16.26 -3.56 -5.61
CA GLY A 314 -16.72 -2.21 -5.95
C GLY A 314 -16.09 -1.65 -7.21
N ALA A 315 -16.05 -0.32 -7.29
CA ALA A 315 -15.34 0.40 -8.32
C ALA A 315 -13.83 0.52 -7.99
N LEU A 316 -13.00 0.61 -9.04
CA LEU A 316 -11.56 0.78 -8.93
C LEU A 316 -11.14 2.13 -9.52
N THR A 317 -10.43 2.93 -8.75
CA THR A 317 -9.77 4.14 -9.24
C THR A 317 -8.28 4.08 -8.91
N ILE A 318 -7.44 4.20 -9.96
CA ILE A 318 -5.98 4.25 -9.81
C ILE A 318 -5.45 5.52 -10.46
N ASN A 319 -4.74 6.32 -9.68
CA ASN A 319 -3.94 7.45 -10.13
C ASN A 319 -2.45 7.09 -9.96
N GLY A 320 -1.90 6.47 -10.99
CA GLY A 320 -0.53 5.94 -10.98
C GLY A 320 0.40 6.75 -11.88
N GLN A 321 1.00 7.82 -11.39
CA GLN A 321 1.95 8.59 -12.20
C GLN A 321 3.18 7.75 -12.53
N SER A 322 3.40 7.47 -13.82
CA SER A 322 4.53 6.67 -14.34
C SER A 322 4.64 5.27 -13.71
N SER A 323 3.52 4.68 -13.33
CA SER A 323 3.44 3.35 -12.71
C SER A 323 2.98 2.30 -13.72
N ALA A 324 3.56 1.12 -13.67
CA ALA A 324 2.97 -0.05 -14.30
C ALA A 324 1.75 -0.51 -13.51
N VAL A 325 0.60 -0.64 -14.18
CA VAL A 325 -0.67 -0.99 -13.55
C VAL A 325 -1.16 -2.35 -14.05
N THR A 326 -1.49 -3.24 -13.13
CA THR A 326 -2.18 -4.49 -13.42
C THR A 326 -3.45 -4.55 -12.58
N ALA A 327 -4.62 -4.65 -13.21
CA ALA A 327 -5.91 -4.75 -12.53
C ALA A 327 -6.69 -5.96 -13.07
N ASN A 328 -7.05 -6.88 -12.19
CA ASN A 328 -7.81 -8.07 -12.52
C ASN A 328 -9.09 -8.14 -11.69
N VAL A 329 -10.17 -8.64 -12.28
CA VAL A 329 -11.45 -8.91 -11.60
C VAL A 329 -12.01 -7.72 -10.82
N VAL A 330 -12.50 -6.72 -11.53
CA VAL A 330 -13.22 -5.58 -10.97
C VAL A 330 -14.70 -5.73 -11.25
N ALA A 331 -15.54 -5.83 -10.23
CA ALA A 331 -16.96 -6.12 -10.40
C ALA A 331 -17.77 -4.95 -10.96
N LYS A 332 -17.34 -3.71 -10.71
CA LYS A 332 -17.98 -2.48 -11.21
C LYS A 332 -17.08 -1.73 -12.18
N ASP A 333 -17.15 -0.41 -12.20
CA ASP A 333 -16.40 0.44 -13.10
C ASP A 333 -14.92 0.53 -12.70
N ALA A 334 -14.04 0.70 -13.69
CA ALA A 334 -12.62 0.91 -13.47
C ALA A 334 -12.14 2.18 -14.17
N THR A 335 -11.43 3.03 -13.44
CA THR A 335 -10.78 4.23 -13.97
C THR A 335 -9.29 4.19 -13.62
N ILE A 336 -8.44 4.22 -14.65
CA ILE A 336 -6.99 4.10 -14.48
C ILE A 336 -6.31 5.24 -15.22
N ARG A 337 -5.48 5.98 -14.51
CA ARG A 337 -4.60 7.00 -15.06
C ARG A 337 -3.16 6.64 -14.77
N SER A 338 -2.33 6.60 -15.80
CA SER A 338 -0.89 6.40 -15.69
C SER A 338 -0.15 6.98 -16.90
N SER A 339 1.18 6.93 -16.88
CA SER A 339 1.99 7.40 -18.00
C SER A 339 3.26 6.57 -18.17
N TYR A 340 3.74 6.45 -19.41
CA TYR A 340 5.02 5.87 -19.84
C TYR A 340 5.23 4.37 -19.60
N GLN A 341 4.49 3.74 -18.71
CA GLN A 341 4.59 2.32 -18.37
C GLN A 341 3.46 1.51 -19.01
N SER A 342 3.30 0.25 -18.65
CA SER A 342 2.23 -0.61 -19.14
C SER A 342 0.98 -0.55 -18.26
N ILE A 343 -0.19 -0.63 -18.90
CA ILE A 343 -1.48 -0.80 -18.23
C ILE A 343 -2.09 -2.10 -18.74
N SER A 344 -2.34 -3.04 -17.85
CA SER A 344 -3.02 -4.31 -18.15
C SER A 344 -4.29 -4.44 -17.31
N VAL A 345 -5.43 -4.58 -17.98
CA VAL A 345 -6.74 -4.69 -17.30
C VAL A 345 -7.48 -5.91 -17.81
N GLN A 346 -8.00 -6.70 -16.91
CA GLN A 346 -8.76 -7.90 -17.25
C GLN A 346 -10.00 -8.04 -16.37
N GLN A 347 -11.13 -8.47 -16.98
CA GLN A 347 -12.39 -8.79 -16.32
C GLN A 347 -13.00 -7.62 -15.52
N VAL A 348 -13.50 -6.62 -16.22
CA VAL A 348 -14.26 -5.50 -15.62
C VAL A 348 -15.74 -5.69 -15.89
N GLY A 349 -16.55 -5.72 -14.83
CA GLY A 349 -18.01 -5.87 -14.89
C GLY A 349 -18.76 -4.61 -15.28
N GLY A 350 -18.15 -3.45 -15.15
CA GLY A 350 -18.67 -2.12 -15.49
C GLY A 350 -17.98 -1.48 -16.70
N ILE A 351 -17.98 -0.15 -16.69
CA ILE A 351 -17.29 0.69 -17.68
C ILE A 351 -15.80 0.78 -17.37
N LEU A 352 -14.97 0.72 -18.41
CA LEU A 352 -13.55 0.91 -18.29
C LEU A 352 -13.11 2.26 -18.89
N ASN A 353 -12.41 3.07 -18.11
CA ASN A 353 -11.77 4.30 -18.58
C ASN A 353 -10.27 4.24 -18.32
N ILE A 354 -9.47 4.35 -19.38
CA ILE A 354 -8.01 4.40 -19.30
C ILE A 354 -7.51 5.72 -19.89
N ASP A 355 -6.77 6.47 -19.10
CA ASP A 355 -5.96 7.61 -19.55
C ASP A 355 -4.49 7.22 -19.35
N GLY A 356 -3.88 6.72 -20.41
CA GLY A 356 -2.54 6.15 -20.43
C GLY A 356 -1.60 6.93 -21.33
N SER A 357 -1.19 8.14 -20.93
CA SER A 357 -0.23 8.92 -21.73
C SER A 357 1.04 8.14 -22.04
N SER A 358 1.25 7.78 -23.31
CA SER A 358 2.40 6.99 -23.80
C SER A 358 2.55 5.61 -23.16
N CYS A 359 1.44 5.00 -22.74
CA CYS A 359 1.40 3.64 -22.17
C CYS A 359 1.19 2.56 -23.22
N GLU A 360 1.79 1.39 -23.01
CA GLU A 360 1.31 0.17 -23.63
C GLU A 360 0.05 -0.28 -22.89
N VAL A 361 -1.06 -0.44 -23.61
CA VAL A 361 -2.37 -0.77 -23.01
C VAL A 361 -2.82 -2.14 -23.49
N THR A 362 -3.12 -3.04 -22.57
CA THR A 362 -3.76 -4.34 -22.83
C THR A 362 -5.04 -4.45 -22.03
N VAL A 363 -6.16 -4.66 -22.73
CA VAL A 363 -7.49 -4.75 -22.13
C VAL A 363 -8.16 -6.05 -22.57
N ARG A 364 -8.79 -6.77 -21.64
CA ARG A 364 -9.50 -8.01 -21.92
C ARG A 364 -10.77 -8.17 -21.10
N ASP A 365 -11.83 -8.68 -21.72
CA ASP A 365 -13.09 -9.11 -21.09
C ASP A 365 -13.81 -7.98 -20.31
N ILE A 366 -14.21 -6.94 -21.00
CA ILE A 366 -14.99 -5.83 -20.43
C ILE A 366 -16.48 -6.02 -20.72
N LYS A 367 -17.32 -6.00 -19.71
CA LYS A 367 -18.76 -6.29 -19.83
C LYS A 367 -19.60 -5.10 -20.31
N LYS A 368 -19.10 -3.89 -20.22
CA LYS A 368 -19.75 -2.68 -20.74
C LYS A 368 -18.82 -1.94 -21.69
N ASP A 369 -18.92 -0.63 -21.76
CA ASP A 369 -18.14 0.21 -22.66
C ASP A 369 -16.71 0.36 -22.18
N ALA A 370 -15.78 0.58 -23.14
CA ALA A 370 -14.40 0.89 -22.85
C ALA A 370 -13.97 2.18 -23.59
N SER A 371 -13.29 3.07 -22.86
CA SER A 371 -12.67 4.28 -23.41
C SER A 371 -11.18 4.28 -23.09
N ILE A 372 -10.33 4.36 -24.11
CA ILE A 372 -8.87 4.26 -23.98
C ILE A 372 -8.24 5.47 -24.68
N LEU A 373 -7.50 6.25 -23.93
CA LEU A 373 -6.62 7.31 -24.41
C LEU A 373 -5.16 6.88 -24.19
N SER A 374 -4.35 6.81 -25.24
CA SER A 374 -2.91 6.59 -25.15
C SER A 374 -2.18 7.13 -26.39
N SER A 375 -0.84 7.14 -26.37
CA SER A 375 -0.03 7.59 -27.50
C SER A 375 1.28 6.80 -27.61
N TYR A 376 1.79 6.69 -28.85
CA TYR A 376 3.10 6.14 -29.24
C TYR A 376 3.36 4.63 -29.01
N LYS A 377 2.57 3.96 -28.18
CA LYS A 377 2.73 2.54 -27.86
C LYS A 377 1.62 1.70 -28.48
N THR A 378 1.56 0.42 -28.16
CA THR A 378 0.51 -0.48 -28.64
C THR A 378 -0.71 -0.47 -27.72
N ILE A 379 -1.89 -0.39 -28.31
CA ILE A 379 -3.18 -0.64 -27.66
C ILE A 379 -3.71 -1.98 -28.17
N ARG A 380 -3.87 -2.95 -27.28
CA ARG A 380 -4.48 -4.25 -27.57
C ARG A 380 -5.75 -4.41 -26.78
N VAL A 381 -6.82 -4.73 -27.46
CA VAL A 381 -8.16 -4.88 -26.88
C VAL A 381 -8.76 -6.21 -27.31
N ASP A 382 -9.19 -7.03 -26.34
CA ASP A 382 -9.86 -8.30 -26.57
C ASP A 382 -11.19 -8.34 -25.80
N ASN A 383 -12.30 -8.71 -26.45
CA ASN A 383 -13.63 -8.96 -25.86
C ASN A 383 -14.22 -7.78 -25.08
N ILE A 384 -14.74 -6.80 -25.77
CA ILE A 384 -15.59 -5.74 -25.21
C ILE A 384 -17.05 -6.05 -25.55
N ALA A 385 -17.91 -6.27 -24.55
CA ALA A 385 -19.32 -6.56 -24.80
C ALA A 385 -20.11 -5.29 -25.22
N GLY A 386 -19.75 -4.12 -24.72
CA GLY A 386 -20.31 -2.82 -25.10
C GLY A 386 -19.55 -2.15 -26.24
N SER A 387 -19.55 -0.83 -26.25
CA SER A 387 -18.88 0.01 -27.27
C SER A 387 -17.42 0.28 -26.88
N LEU A 388 -16.57 0.48 -27.89
CA LEU A 388 -15.16 0.83 -27.73
C LEU A 388 -14.87 2.21 -28.32
N LYS A 389 -14.25 3.06 -27.53
CA LYS A 389 -13.65 4.32 -27.97
C LYS A 389 -12.14 4.27 -27.73
N VAL A 390 -11.36 4.55 -28.79
CA VAL A 390 -9.90 4.66 -28.70
C VAL A 390 -9.45 5.98 -29.29
N ASP A 391 -8.68 6.75 -28.52
CA ASP A 391 -7.88 7.87 -29.00
C ASP A 391 -6.41 7.48 -28.91
N GLY A 392 -5.84 7.14 -30.06
CA GLY A 392 -4.58 6.40 -30.15
C GLY A 392 -3.34 7.23 -30.45
N GLY A 393 -3.42 8.50 -30.71
CA GLY A 393 -2.30 9.42 -31.01
C GLY A 393 -0.97 8.78 -31.45
N SER A 394 -0.88 8.09 -32.58
CA SER A 394 0.29 7.34 -33.11
C SER A 394 0.49 5.94 -32.47
N CYS A 395 -0.55 5.28 -32.05
CA CYS A 395 -0.53 3.91 -31.52
C CYS A 395 -0.71 2.84 -32.61
N SER A 396 -0.10 1.67 -32.41
CA SER A 396 -0.58 0.45 -33.07
C SER A 396 -1.84 -0.04 -32.35
N VAL A 397 -2.98 0.01 -33.01
CA VAL A 397 -4.28 -0.37 -32.40
C VAL A 397 -4.71 -1.73 -32.92
N LEU A 398 -4.82 -2.70 -32.03
CA LEU A 398 -5.23 -4.06 -32.29
C LEU A 398 -6.50 -4.37 -31.49
N VAL A 399 -7.60 -4.59 -32.16
CA VAL A 399 -8.90 -4.86 -31.53
C VAL A 399 -9.46 -6.18 -32.04
N ASP A 400 -9.86 -7.04 -31.12
CA ASP A 400 -10.48 -8.31 -31.43
C ASP A 400 -11.70 -8.56 -30.52
N GLY A 401 -12.89 -8.56 -31.08
CA GLY A 401 -14.14 -8.79 -30.36
C GLY A 401 -14.74 -7.54 -29.71
N VAL A 402 -15.63 -6.83 -30.42
CA VAL A 402 -16.43 -5.73 -29.88
C VAL A 402 -17.91 -5.96 -30.22
N GLY A 403 -18.75 -6.03 -29.21
CA GLY A 403 -20.19 -6.25 -29.36
C GLY A 403 -21.00 -5.00 -29.72
N GLY A 404 -20.53 -3.82 -29.33
CA GLY A 404 -21.14 -2.52 -29.61
C GLY A 404 -20.42 -1.74 -30.73
N ASN A 405 -20.59 -0.43 -30.70
CA ASN A 405 -19.98 0.46 -31.69
C ASN A 405 -18.48 0.64 -31.43
N VAL A 406 -17.71 0.84 -32.50
CA VAL A 406 -16.27 1.12 -32.46
C VAL A 406 -16.00 2.52 -32.97
N ASN A 407 -15.32 3.33 -32.20
CA ASN A 407 -14.85 4.67 -32.60
C ASN A 407 -13.33 4.77 -32.32
N ILE A 408 -12.52 4.93 -33.37
CA ILE A 408 -11.05 5.00 -33.24
C ILE A 408 -10.54 6.23 -33.97
N VAL A 409 -9.77 7.03 -33.27
CA VAL A 409 -8.94 8.11 -33.82
C VAL A 409 -7.48 7.72 -33.64
N ASN A 410 -6.68 7.71 -34.72
CA ASN A 410 -5.28 7.31 -34.67
C ASN A 410 -4.44 8.04 -35.70
N SER A 411 -3.10 8.04 -35.57
CA SER A 411 -2.18 8.58 -36.56
C SER A 411 -0.98 7.67 -36.79
N TYR A 412 -0.48 7.64 -38.03
CA TYR A 412 0.78 7.00 -38.47
C TYR A 412 0.92 5.49 -38.34
N LYS A 413 0.37 4.89 -37.32
CA LYS A 413 0.45 3.45 -37.06
C LYS A 413 -0.84 2.74 -37.49
N TYR A 414 -0.75 1.44 -37.67
CA TYR A 414 -1.86 0.62 -38.16
C TYR A 414 -3.01 0.47 -37.12
N VAL A 415 -4.21 0.34 -37.70
CA VAL A 415 -5.43 -0.04 -36.97
C VAL A 415 -5.94 -1.35 -37.56
N VAL A 416 -6.04 -2.38 -36.72
CA VAL A 416 -6.60 -3.69 -37.09
C VAL A 416 -7.80 -3.99 -36.21
N LEU A 417 -8.95 -4.22 -36.85
CA LEU A 417 -10.21 -4.61 -36.20
C LEU A 417 -10.65 -5.99 -36.67
N LYS A 418 -10.98 -6.85 -35.72
CA LYS A 418 -11.53 -8.18 -35.97
C LYS A 418 -12.73 -8.45 -35.10
N ARG A 419 -13.66 -9.28 -35.55
CA ARG A 419 -14.85 -9.76 -34.83
C ARG A 419 -15.66 -8.63 -34.19
N THR A 420 -16.06 -7.67 -34.98
CA THR A 420 -16.85 -6.51 -34.52
C THR A 420 -18.33 -6.68 -34.90
N ALA A 421 -19.22 -6.20 -34.01
CA ALA A 421 -20.67 -6.16 -34.24
C ALA A 421 -21.19 -4.77 -33.88
N GLY A 422 -21.63 -3.98 -34.81
CA GLY A 422 -22.07 -2.60 -34.60
C GLY A 422 -21.52 -1.64 -35.64
N SER A 423 -21.73 -0.36 -35.44
CA SER A 423 -21.16 0.66 -36.34
C SER A 423 -19.67 0.84 -36.06
N ILE A 424 -18.92 1.11 -37.12
CA ILE A 424 -17.46 1.30 -37.06
C ILE A 424 -17.15 2.70 -37.61
N ASP A 425 -16.48 3.54 -36.84
CA ASP A 425 -15.92 4.83 -37.28
C ASP A 425 -14.42 4.85 -36.96
N VAL A 426 -13.58 4.74 -37.98
CA VAL A 426 -12.11 4.81 -37.84
C VAL A 426 -11.62 6.00 -38.65
N ARG A 427 -11.00 6.94 -37.94
CA ARG A 427 -10.34 8.11 -38.53
C ARG A 427 -8.84 8.02 -38.29
N GLY A 428 -8.13 7.82 -39.39
CA GLY A 428 -6.68 7.69 -39.39
C GLY A 428 -6.01 8.86 -40.10
N ASP A 429 -5.05 9.52 -39.45
CA ASP A 429 -4.12 10.37 -40.22
C ASP A 429 -2.89 9.52 -40.56
N SER A 430 -2.71 9.21 -41.84
CA SER A 430 -1.63 8.35 -42.35
C SER A 430 -1.56 6.96 -41.69
N SER A 431 -2.71 6.40 -41.28
CA SER A 431 -2.82 5.10 -40.65
C SER A 431 -3.34 4.05 -41.62
N PRO A 432 -2.64 2.91 -41.84
CA PRO A 432 -3.25 1.76 -42.49
C PRO A 432 -4.40 1.21 -41.65
N ILE A 433 -5.53 0.91 -42.30
CA ILE A 433 -6.74 0.40 -41.64
C ILE A 433 -7.07 -0.96 -42.22
N GLU A 434 -7.23 -1.98 -41.39
CA GLU A 434 -7.69 -3.31 -41.74
C GLU A 434 -8.89 -3.70 -40.87
N VAL A 435 -10.01 -4.03 -41.51
CA VAL A 435 -11.23 -4.51 -40.83
C VAL A 435 -11.63 -5.83 -41.44
N SER A 436 -11.83 -6.84 -40.60
CA SER A 436 -12.18 -8.20 -41.03
C SER A 436 -13.04 -8.91 -39.99
N GLN A 437 -13.63 -10.04 -40.38
CA GLN A 437 -14.45 -10.87 -39.52
C GLN A 437 -15.61 -10.10 -38.86
N ILE A 438 -16.25 -9.25 -39.65
CA ILE A 438 -17.41 -8.49 -39.14
C ILE A 438 -18.54 -9.47 -38.88
N THR A 439 -18.95 -9.62 -37.62
CA THR A 439 -19.97 -10.57 -37.20
C THR A 439 -21.38 -10.10 -37.51
N LYS A 440 -21.62 -8.78 -37.43
CA LYS A 440 -22.92 -8.17 -37.73
C LYS A 440 -22.75 -6.66 -37.96
N VAL A 441 -23.35 -6.14 -39.00
CA VAL A 441 -23.61 -4.71 -39.15
C VAL A 441 -25.12 -4.50 -38.97
N PRO A 442 -25.58 -3.72 -38.00
CA PRO A 442 -26.99 -3.51 -37.79
C PRO A 442 -27.62 -2.77 -38.97
N ALA A 443 -28.87 -3.05 -39.26
CA ALA A 443 -29.62 -2.27 -40.26
C ALA A 443 -29.65 -0.80 -39.86
N GLY A 444 -29.30 0.10 -40.80
CA GLY A 444 -29.09 1.54 -40.53
C GLY A 444 -27.77 1.86 -39.84
N GLY A 445 -26.89 0.87 -39.57
CA GLY A 445 -25.53 1.10 -39.08
C GLY A 445 -24.59 1.62 -40.18
N SER A 446 -23.40 2.04 -39.76
CA SER A 446 -22.38 2.57 -40.68
C SER A 446 -20.99 2.00 -40.43
N ILE A 447 -20.20 1.87 -41.48
CA ILE A 447 -18.77 1.59 -41.44
C ILE A 447 -18.07 2.76 -42.16
N ASN A 448 -17.44 3.63 -41.37
CA ASN A 448 -16.69 4.78 -41.91
C ASN A 448 -15.18 4.52 -41.69
N LEU A 449 -14.43 4.38 -42.76
CA LEU A 449 -12.98 4.16 -42.75
C LEU A 449 -12.30 5.27 -43.51
N ILE A 450 -11.75 6.22 -42.78
CA ILE A 450 -11.19 7.44 -43.36
C ILE A 450 -9.72 7.54 -42.95
N THR A 451 -8.82 7.65 -43.93
CA THR A 451 -7.38 7.87 -43.67
C THR A 451 -6.75 8.68 -44.80
N THR A 452 -5.50 9.12 -44.58
CA THR A 452 -4.70 9.79 -45.62
C THR A 452 -3.50 8.89 -46.00
N TYR A 453 -3.13 8.88 -47.28
CA TYR A 453 -1.93 8.24 -47.87
C TYR A 453 -1.75 6.71 -47.62
N LYS A 454 -2.52 6.08 -46.81
CA LYS A 454 -2.34 4.67 -46.43
C LYS A 454 -3.49 3.78 -46.93
N PRO A 455 -3.22 2.48 -47.11
CA PRO A 455 -4.25 1.57 -47.59
C PRO A 455 -5.35 1.33 -46.58
N VAL A 456 -6.53 1.05 -47.08
CA VAL A 456 -7.70 0.55 -46.34
C VAL A 456 -8.08 -0.83 -46.90
N THR A 457 -8.13 -1.83 -46.02
CA THR A 457 -8.64 -3.16 -46.33
C THR A 457 -9.91 -3.40 -45.56
N LEU A 458 -10.99 -3.70 -46.25
CA LEU A 458 -12.25 -4.12 -45.63
C LEU A 458 -12.65 -5.49 -46.16
N ALA A 459 -12.78 -6.45 -45.27
CA ALA A 459 -13.32 -7.76 -45.58
C ALA A 459 -14.76 -7.88 -45.07
N LEU A 460 -15.65 -8.27 -45.94
CA LEU A 460 -17.09 -8.41 -45.68
C LEU A 460 -17.55 -9.83 -45.93
N PRO A 461 -18.50 -10.36 -45.12
CA PRO A 461 -19.10 -11.66 -45.41
C PRO A 461 -19.81 -11.61 -46.75
N ALA A 462 -19.84 -12.75 -47.46
CA ALA A 462 -20.50 -12.90 -48.77
C ALA A 462 -21.99 -12.49 -48.72
N SER A 463 -22.63 -12.65 -47.57
CA SER A 463 -24.05 -12.31 -47.32
C SER A 463 -24.26 -10.87 -46.83
N ALA A 464 -23.26 -10.01 -46.84
CA ALA A 464 -23.41 -8.64 -46.36
C ALA A 464 -24.43 -7.87 -47.17
N ALA A 465 -25.32 -7.13 -46.46
CA ALA A 465 -26.30 -6.25 -47.05
C ALA A 465 -25.84 -4.79 -46.75
N VAL A 466 -25.11 -4.20 -47.67
CA VAL A 466 -24.47 -2.89 -47.48
C VAL A 466 -24.45 -2.07 -48.77
N GLN A 467 -24.51 -0.74 -48.60
CA GLN A 467 -24.24 0.23 -49.66
C GLN A 467 -22.82 0.78 -49.48
N ILE A 468 -21.91 0.51 -50.41
CA ILE A 468 -20.49 0.91 -50.33
C ILE A 468 -20.22 2.13 -51.20
N SER A 469 -19.66 3.17 -50.62
CA SER A 469 -19.04 4.29 -51.32
C SER A 469 -17.55 4.32 -50.97
N ALA A 470 -16.69 4.04 -51.91
CA ALA A 470 -15.24 4.01 -51.70
C ALA A 470 -14.56 4.97 -52.67
N ARG A 471 -13.69 5.85 -52.17
CA ARG A 471 -12.96 6.86 -52.94
C ARG A 471 -11.49 6.89 -52.55
N THR A 472 -10.63 6.88 -53.55
CA THR A 472 -9.19 7.14 -53.38
C THR A 472 -8.72 8.28 -54.29
N GLN A 473 -7.69 9.03 -53.88
CA GLN A 473 -7.16 10.12 -54.69
C GLN A 473 -6.03 9.66 -55.64
N TYR A 474 -5.13 8.79 -55.18
CA TYR A 474 -3.96 8.35 -55.92
C TYR A 474 -3.80 6.83 -56.00
N GLY A 475 -4.47 6.09 -55.13
CA GLY A 475 -4.39 4.64 -55.03
C GLY A 475 -5.20 3.89 -56.08
N LYS A 476 -5.22 2.55 -55.95
CA LYS A 476 -6.06 1.66 -56.76
C LYS A 476 -7.15 1.05 -55.87
N ILE A 477 -8.34 0.89 -56.46
CA ILE A 477 -9.42 0.14 -55.82
C ILE A 477 -9.43 -1.28 -56.37
N ARG A 478 -9.32 -2.28 -55.51
CA ARG A 478 -9.43 -3.73 -55.83
C ARG A 478 -10.62 -4.28 -55.09
N SER A 479 -11.44 -5.06 -55.76
CA SER A 479 -12.65 -5.65 -55.16
C SER A 479 -12.84 -7.10 -55.60
N ASP A 480 -13.11 -7.99 -54.65
CA ASP A 480 -13.56 -9.34 -54.90
C ASP A 480 -15.06 -9.40 -55.23
N PHE A 481 -15.78 -8.29 -55.03
CA PHE A 481 -17.19 -8.15 -55.40
C PHE A 481 -17.32 -7.57 -56.83
N PRO A 482 -18.39 -7.93 -57.58
CA PRO A 482 -18.65 -7.35 -58.87
C PRO A 482 -18.89 -5.84 -58.76
N VAL A 483 -18.11 -5.05 -59.46
CA VAL A 483 -18.21 -3.58 -59.48
C VAL A 483 -18.79 -3.12 -60.80
N TYR A 484 -19.89 -2.37 -60.71
CA TYR A 484 -20.43 -1.66 -61.88
C TYR A 484 -19.86 -0.25 -61.87
N LEU A 485 -18.98 0.06 -62.80
CA LEU A 485 -18.45 1.40 -62.98
C LEU A 485 -19.54 2.31 -63.59
N ASN A 486 -19.97 3.35 -62.86
CA ASN A 486 -20.73 4.42 -63.47
C ASN A 486 -19.75 5.32 -64.25
N ASN A 487 -20.01 5.52 -65.53
CA ASN A 487 -19.17 6.27 -66.45
C ASN A 487 -19.01 7.79 -66.12
N ASP A 488 -19.55 8.29 -65.02
CA ASP A 488 -19.50 9.69 -64.64
C ASP A 488 -18.22 10.12 -63.86
N ASP A 489 -17.37 9.18 -63.38
CA ASP A 489 -16.09 9.49 -62.77
C ASP A 489 -14.93 9.20 -63.75
N ASP A 490 -14.44 10.23 -64.39
CA ASP A 490 -13.45 10.23 -65.49
C ASP A 490 -12.07 9.62 -65.10
N ASP A 491 -11.83 9.35 -63.80
CA ASP A 491 -10.53 8.89 -63.27
C ASP A 491 -10.52 7.46 -62.69
N GLY A 492 -11.66 6.75 -62.60
CA GLY A 492 -11.75 5.38 -62.01
C GLY A 492 -11.35 5.27 -60.52
N LYS A 493 -11.41 6.40 -59.80
CA LYS A 493 -10.96 6.55 -58.39
C LYS A 493 -12.08 6.50 -57.37
N ALA A 494 -13.32 6.31 -57.80
CA ALA A 494 -14.47 6.12 -56.94
C ALA A 494 -15.34 4.96 -57.40
N ILE A 495 -15.88 4.22 -56.46
CA ILE A 495 -16.88 3.17 -56.73
C ILE A 495 -18.08 3.34 -55.82
N LYS A 496 -19.28 3.02 -56.36
CA LYS A 496 -20.49 2.82 -55.59
C LYS A 496 -20.96 1.38 -55.87
N LEU A 497 -21.19 0.63 -54.79
CA LEU A 497 -21.57 -0.77 -54.85
C LEU A 497 -22.66 -1.07 -53.86
N GLU A 498 -23.68 -1.76 -54.27
CA GLU A 498 -24.73 -2.29 -53.39
C GLU A 498 -24.66 -3.82 -53.30
N LEU A 499 -24.54 -4.34 -52.11
CA LEU A 499 -24.51 -5.76 -51.81
C LEU A 499 -25.82 -6.15 -51.07
N GLY A 500 -26.45 -7.23 -51.47
CA GLY A 500 -27.71 -7.64 -50.89
C GLY A 500 -28.80 -6.57 -51.06
N ASN A 501 -29.61 -6.32 -50.03
CA ASN A 501 -30.68 -5.32 -50.03
C ASN A 501 -30.24 -3.96 -49.44
N GLY A 502 -28.93 -3.66 -49.35
CA GLY A 502 -28.38 -2.37 -48.99
C GLY A 502 -28.73 -1.86 -47.57
N GLY A 503 -28.58 -2.68 -46.51
CA GLY A 503 -29.08 -2.35 -45.19
C GLY A 503 -28.18 -1.41 -44.34
N ALA A 504 -26.89 -1.38 -44.56
CA ALA A 504 -25.92 -0.49 -43.85
C ALA A 504 -25.09 0.32 -44.83
N VAL A 505 -24.53 1.46 -44.36
CA VAL A 505 -23.74 2.34 -45.20
C VAL A 505 -22.26 2.17 -44.92
N VAL A 506 -21.46 1.91 -45.96
CA VAL A 506 -20.01 1.82 -45.92
C VAL A 506 -19.40 2.99 -46.66
N ARG A 507 -18.58 3.79 -45.97
CA ARG A 507 -17.83 4.90 -46.54
C ARG A 507 -16.33 4.67 -46.34
N ILE A 508 -15.58 4.66 -47.44
CA ILE A 508 -14.14 4.52 -47.40
C ILE A 508 -13.50 5.68 -48.16
N GLU A 509 -12.64 6.42 -47.48
CA GLU A 509 -11.91 7.55 -48.06
C GLU A 509 -10.43 7.48 -47.73
N THR A 510 -9.56 7.50 -48.75
CA THR A 510 -8.10 7.52 -48.57
C THR A 510 -7.45 8.16 -49.81
N SER A 511 -6.16 8.45 -49.72
CA SER A 511 -5.33 8.70 -50.91
C SER A 511 -4.51 7.48 -51.33
N GLY A 512 -4.51 6.40 -50.53
CA GLY A 512 -3.85 5.11 -50.75
C GLY A 512 -4.76 4.07 -51.42
N ASP A 513 -4.30 2.84 -51.49
CA ASP A 513 -5.05 1.72 -52.05
C ASP A 513 -6.27 1.33 -51.20
N ILE A 514 -7.35 0.94 -51.85
CA ILE A 514 -8.54 0.34 -51.22
C ILE A 514 -8.68 -1.11 -51.67
N VAL A 515 -8.83 -2.03 -50.72
CA VAL A 515 -9.04 -3.44 -50.99
C VAL A 515 -10.33 -3.90 -50.33
N LEU A 516 -11.30 -4.30 -51.12
CA LEU A 516 -12.54 -4.92 -50.67
C LEU A 516 -12.42 -6.43 -50.86
N ARG A 517 -12.44 -7.17 -49.75
CA ARG A 517 -12.32 -8.65 -49.75
C ARG A 517 -13.65 -9.32 -49.42
N LYS A 518 -13.84 -10.48 -49.95
CA LYS A 518 -14.97 -11.39 -49.61
C LYS A 518 -14.45 -12.43 -48.61
N GLU A 519 -15.13 -12.57 -47.47
CA GLU A 519 -14.92 -13.61 -46.46
C GLU A 519 -16.01 -14.68 -46.50
#